data_cb0acb30e98d798f9909209b6bb64879
#
_entry.id   cb0acb30e98d798f9909209b6bb64879
#
_cell.length_a   1.000
_cell.length_b   1.000
_cell.length_c   1.000
_cell.angle_alpha   90.00
_cell.angle_beta   90.00
_cell.angle_gamma   90.00
#
_symmetry.space_group_name_H-M   'P 1'
#
loop_
_entity.id
_entity.type
_entity.pdbx_description
1 polymer ?
#
loop_
_entity_poly.entity_id
_entity_poly.type
_entity_poly.pdbx_seq_one_letter_code
_entity_poly.pdbx_strand_id
1 'polypeptide(L)'
;MFSDASAAVPPSFVEGRNVEVTCVRCPMGCIVSVEVRADGIAAYLDGAMCARGSEYAVAEATAPMRSVATTVAVSGCGEPLSVKTAAPIPRELVKAAVRAMKGIDVTLPVCVGEVVMVDVCSTGIPVIATKSIP
;
A
#
# COMPACT_ATOMS: atom_id res chain seq x y z
N MET A 1 20.74 2.31 3.74
CA MET A 1 20.17 2.83 4.26
C MET A 1 19.35 2.52 5.28
N PHE A 2 18.96 1.51 5.38
CA PHE A 2 18.20 1.25 6.42
C PHE A 2 18.96 1.12 7.67
N SER A 3 20.29 1.08 7.62
CA SER A 3 21.06 1.17 8.80
C SER A 3 20.73 2.39 9.61
N ASP A 4 20.48 3.50 8.93
CA ASP A 4 20.03 4.65 9.64
C ASP A 4 18.69 4.46 10.18
N ALA A 5 17.88 3.77 9.48
CA ALA A 5 16.60 3.47 10.00
C ALA A 5 16.69 2.57 11.20
N SER A 6 17.67 1.70 11.23
CA SER A 6 17.83 0.91 12.42
C SER A 6 18.28 1.79 13.58
N ALA A 7 19.08 2.78 13.29
CA ALA A 7 19.42 3.75 14.31
C ALA A 7 18.21 4.54 14.76
N ALA A 8 17.28 4.73 13.89
CA ALA A 8 16.05 5.42 14.21
C ALA A 8 14.96 4.51 14.78
N VAL A 9 15.21 3.22 14.88
CA VAL A 9 14.24 2.29 15.46
C VAL A 9 14.02 2.68 16.91
N PRO A 10 12.78 2.94 17.31
CA PRO A 10 12.50 3.33 18.67
C PRO A 10 12.84 2.18 19.63
N PRO A 11 13.25 2.50 20.82
CA PRO A 11 13.61 1.48 21.81
C PRO A 11 12.55 0.41 22.01
N SER A 12 11.31 0.78 21.80
CA SER A 12 10.21 -0.16 21.93
C SER A 12 10.30 -1.33 20.96
N PHE A 13 11.01 -1.15 19.84
CA PHE A 13 11.18 -2.27 18.93
C PHE A 13 12.25 -3.24 19.43
N VAL A 14 13.17 -2.75 20.22
CA VAL A 14 14.27 -3.57 20.71
C VAL A 14 13.77 -4.58 21.72
N GLU A 15 12.76 -4.21 22.48
CA GLU A 15 12.26 -5.05 23.55
C GLU A 15 11.00 -5.82 23.21
N GLY A 16 10.56 -5.69 21.97
CA GLY A 16 9.26 -6.24 21.59
C GLY A 16 8.12 -5.34 22.06
N ARG A 17 7.16 -5.12 21.24
CA ARG A 17 6.04 -4.22 21.53
C ARG A 17 4.74 -4.81 21.07
N ASN A 18 3.73 -4.74 21.91
CA ASN A 18 2.38 -5.16 21.53
C ASN A 18 1.71 -4.03 20.77
N VAL A 19 1.14 -4.37 19.63
CA VAL A 19 0.44 -3.44 18.77
C VAL A 19 -0.97 -3.97 18.53
N GLU A 20 -1.95 -3.09 18.61
CA GLU A 20 -3.31 -3.44 18.25
C GLU A 20 -3.60 -2.97 16.84
N VAL A 21 -4.16 -3.87 16.02
CA VAL A 21 -4.51 -3.58 14.64
C VAL A 21 -5.99 -3.91 14.44
N THR A 22 -6.74 -2.97 13.89
CA THR A 22 -8.14 -3.22 13.54
C THR A 22 -8.18 -3.93 12.19
N CYS A 23 -8.73 -5.13 12.16
CA CYS A 23 -8.86 -5.89 10.93
C CYS A 23 -9.93 -5.27 10.03
N VAL A 24 -9.58 -5.06 8.78
CA VAL A 24 -10.50 -4.47 7.79
C VAL A 24 -10.90 -5.48 6.70
N ARG A 25 -10.62 -6.77 6.91
CA ARG A 25 -10.89 -7.79 5.90
C ARG A 25 -12.37 -8.17 5.81
N CYS A 26 -13.15 -7.81 6.82
CA CYS A 26 -14.60 -7.97 6.80
C CYS A 26 -15.20 -6.92 7.75
N PRO A 27 -16.54 -6.74 7.75
CA PRO A 27 -17.15 -5.68 8.57
C PRO A 27 -17.07 -5.88 10.08
N MET A 28 -16.57 -7.02 10.57
CA MET A 28 -16.53 -7.29 12.02
C MET A 28 -15.64 -6.33 12.79
N GLY A 29 -14.58 -5.83 12.17
CA GLY A 29 -13.71 -4.85 12.83
C GLY A 29 -12.96 -5.40 14.03
N CYS A 30 -12.51 -6.66 13.96
CA CYS A 30 -11.80 -7.27 15.08
C CYS A 30 -10.54 -6.48 15.43
N ILE A 31 -10.31 -6.27 16.73
CA ILE A 31 -9.08 -5.66 17.20
C ILE A 31 -8.12 -6.79 17.53
N VAL A 32 -7.04 -6.88 16.78
CA VAL A 32 -6.09 -7.98 16.83
C VAL A 32 -4.81 -7.52 17.49
N SER A 33 -4.34 -8.24 18.49
CA SER A 33 -3.09 -7.93 19.17
C SER A 33 -1.95 -8.70 18.53
N VAL A 34 -0.86 -8.02 18.26
CA VAL A 34 0.32 -8.56 17.61
C VAL A 34 1.55 -8.10 18.39
N GLU A 35 2.49 -9.00 18.62
CA GLU A 35 3.77 -8.64 19.21
C GLU A 35 4.79 -8.40 18.09
N VAL A 36 5.40 -7.23 18.07
CA VAL A 36 6.48 -6.91 17.14
C VAL A 36 7.79 -7.00 17.91
N ARG A 37 8.66 -7.90 17.49
CA ARG A 37 9.93 -8.15 18.17
C ARG A 37 11.04 -7.25 17.66
N ALA A 38 12.14 -7.27 18.37
CA ALA A 38 13.33 -6.46 18.01
C ALA A 38 13.87 -6.77 16.62
N ASP A 39 13.72 -8.01 16.16
CA ASP A 39 14.17 -8.43 14.83
C ASP A 39 13.19 -8.04 13.72
N GLY A 40 12.10 -7.36 14.06
CA GLY A 40 11.09 -6.95 13.09
C GLY A 40 10.07 -8.02 12.78
N ILE A 41 10.16 -9.18 13.41
CA ILE A 41 9.18 -10.26 13.21
C ILE A 41 7.97 -9.98 14.09
N ALA A 42 6.80 -10.12 13.52
CA ALA A 42 5.55 -9.98 14.25
C ALA A 42 4.89 -11.33 14.46
N ALA A 43 4.31 -11.52 15.63
CA ALA A 43 3.61 -12.74 15.99
C ALA A 43 2.21 -12.40 16.45
N TYR A 44 1.23 -13.16 15.98
CA TYR A 44 -0.14 -13.00 16.41
C TYR A 44 -0.27 -13.39 17.88
N LEU A 45 -0.99 -12.58 18.65
CA LEU A 45 -1.27 -12.88 20.04
C LEU A 45 -2.73 -13.26 20.27
N ASP A 46 -3.67 -12.37 19.90
CA ASP A 46 -5.07 -12.58 20.25
C ASP A 46 -5.98 -11.64 19.47
N GLY A 47 -7.27 -11.93 19.51
CA GLY A 47 -8.32 -11.03 19.05
C GLY A 47 -8.89 -11.32 17.68
N ALA A 48 -8.24 -12.16 16.87
CA ALA A 48 -8.75 -12.48 15.54
C ALA A 48 -9.83 -13.55 15.62
N MET A 49 -10.93 -13.35 14.91
CA MET A 49 -12.00 -14.34 14.85
C MET A 49 -11.82 -15.31 13.69
N CYS A 50 -10.83 -15.07 12.80
CA CYS A 50 -10.53 -15.96 11.69
C CYS A 50 -9.07 -15.79 11.27
N ALA A 51 -8.56 -16.75 10.48
CA ALA A 51 -7.18 -16.73 10.05
C ALA A 51 -6.84 -15.47 9.24
N ARG A 52 -7.78 -14.94 8.47
CA ARG A 52 -7.55 -13.73 7.69
C ARG A 52 -7.21 -12.53 8.57
N GLY A 53 -7.85 -12.45 9.74
CA GLY A 53 -7.60 -11.37 10.68
C GLY A 53 -6.19 -11.42 11.26
N SER A 54 -5.74 -12.62 11.67
CA SER A 54 -4.40 -12.76 12.22
C SER A 54 -3.33 -12.50 11.15
N GLU A 55 -3.52 -12.99 9.94
CA GLU A 55 -2.60 -12.76 8.83
C GLU A 55 -2.53 -11.27 8.48
N TYR A 56 -3.69 -10.61 8.40
CA TYR A 56 -3.74 -9.20 8.09
C TYR A 56 -2.99 -8.39 9.15
N ALA A 57 -3.24 -8.67 10.43
CA ALA A 57 -2.65 -7.90 11.51
C ALA A 57 -1.13 -8.05 11.56
N VAL A 58 -0.62 -9.25 11.33
CA VAL A 58 0.83 -9.48 11.29
C VAL A 58 1.44 -8.72 10.14
N ALA A 59 0.85 -8.80 8.94
CA ALA A 59 1.35 -8.07 7.77
C ALA A 59 1.30 -6.56 7.99
N GLU A 60 0.19 -6.07 8.55
CA GLU A 60 0.01 -4.63 8.77
C GLU A 60 1.02 -4.09 9.80
N ALA A 61 1.35 -4.88 10.79
CA ALA A 61 2.28 -4.46 11.83
C ALA A 61 3.74 -4.44 11.36
N THR A 62 4.07 -5.20 10.31
CA THR A 62 5.45 -5.31 9.85
C THR A 62 5.68 -4.62 8.50
N ALA A 63 4.86 -4.91 7.51
CA ALA A 63 5.05 -4.41 6.16
C ALA A 63 3.70 -4.03 5.55
N PRO A 64 3.11 -2.93 6.03
CA PRO A 64 1.79 -2.51 5.53
C PRO A 64 1.86 -2.17 4.04
N MET A 65 0.84 -2.65 3.31
CA MET A 65 0.74 -2.46 1.87
C MET A 65 -0.54 -1.70 1.56
N ARG A 66 -0.52 -0.91 0.51
CA ARG A 66 -1.69 -0.12 0.10
C ARG A 66 -1.82 -0.12 -1.41
N SER A 67 -3.05 -0.25 -1.89
CA SER A 67 -3.35 0.04 -3.29
C SER A 67 -3.56 1.55 -3.41
N VAL A 68 -3.02 2.14 -4.46
CA VAL A 68 -3.12 3.58 -4.67
C VAL A 68 -3.98 3.84 -5.90
N ALA A 69 -4.98 4.68 -5.74
CA ALA A 69 -5.83 5.11 -6.85
C ALA A 69 -5.89 6.63 -6.85
N THR A 70 -5.79 7.22 -8.03
CA THR A 70 -5.84 8.67 -8.18
C THR A 70 -6.32 9.00 -9.58
N THR A 71 -6.34 10.29 -9.91
CA THR A 71 -6.65 10.76 -11.26
C THR A 71 -5.46 11.49 -11.82
N VAL A 72 -5.29 11.41 -13.15
CA VAL A 72 -4.24 12.13 -13.84
C VAL A 72 -4.86 12.98 -14.96
N ALA A 73 -4.25 14.12 -15.23
CA ALA A 73 -4.71 15.00 -16.28
C ALA A 73 -4.38 14.39 -17.65
N VAL A 74 -5.27 14.61 -18.62
CA VAL A 74 -5.09 14.14 -19.98
C VAL A 74 -5.01 15.35 -20.88
N SER A 75 -3.92 15.50 -21.64
CA SER A 75 -3.72 16.63 -22.53
C SER A 75 -4.78 16.65 -23.62
N GLY A 76 -5.37 17.81 -23.85
CA GLY A 76 -6.37 17.97 -24.89
C GLY A 76 -7.75 17.42 -24.53
N CYS A 77 -7.93 17.00 -23.27
CA CYS A 77 -9.18 16.44 -22.82
C CYS A 77 -9.52 17.09 -21.48
N GLY A 78 -10.78 17.50 -21.33
CA GLY A 78 -11.23 18.10 -20.06
C GLY A 78 -11.56 17.08 -19.00
N GLU A 79 -11.42 15.80 -19.31
CA GLU A 79 -11.80 14.73 -18.38
C GLU A 79 -10.53 14.05 -17.84
N PRO A 80 -10.41 13.94 -16.50
CA PRO A 80 -9.26 13.25 -15.93
C PRO A 80 -9.39 11.73 -16.10
N LEU A 81 -8.25 11.05 -16.20
CA LEU A 81 -8.21 9.61 -16.26
C LEU A 81 -8.01 9.06 -14.85
N SER A 82 -8.90 8.15 -14.43
CA SER A 82 -8.71 7.43 -13.18
C SER A 82 -7.73 6.29 -13.37
N VAL A 83 -6.77 6.19 -12.47
CA VAL A 83 -5.72 5.16 -12.54
C VAL A 83 -5.53 4.55 -11.15
N LYS A 84 -4.95 3.36 -11.13
CA LYS A 84 -4.59 2.70 -9.87
C LYS A 84 -3.36 1.83 -10.05
N THR A 85 -2.71 1.50 -8.93
CA THR A 85 -1.67 0.47 -8.96
C THR A 85 -2.31 -0.89 -9.19
N ALA A 86 -1.68 -1.73 -10.00
CA ALA A 86 -2.24 -3.04 -10.33
C ALA A 86 -2.23 -3.98 -9.12
N ALA A 87 -1.36 -3.71 -8.15
CA ALA A 87 -1.25 -4.49 -6.92
C ALA A 87 -0.84 -3.53 -5.79
N PRO A 88 -0.99 -3.95 -4.53
CA PRO A 88 -0.55 -3.08 -3.42
C PRO A 88 0.95 -2.80 -3.44
N ILE A 89 1.32 -1.63 -2.96
CA ILE A 89 2.72 -1.21 -2.80
C ILE A 89 2.98 -0.88 -1.33
N PRO A 90 4.24 -0.82 -0.88
CA PRO A 90 4.54 -0.43 0.50
C PRO A 90 3.91 0.92 0.86
N ARG A 91 3.34 0.99 2.04
CA ARG A 91 2.63 2.20 2.49
C ARG A 91 3.50 3.44 2.45
N GLU A 92 4.78 3.32 2.77
CA GLU A 92 5.68 4.46 2.77
C GLU A 92 5.91 5.05 1.38
N LEU A 93 5.60 4.31 0.33
CA LEU A 93 5.76 4.78 -1.04
C LEU A 93 4.52 5.45 -1.63
N VAL A 94 3.41 5.49 -0.87
CA VAL A 94 2.14 6.01 -1.41
C VAL A 94 2.28 7.45 -1.89
N LYS A 95 2.89 8.32 -1.09
CA LYS A 95 3.03 9.73 -1.49
C LYS A 95 3.92 9.89 -2.73
N ALA A 96 5.02 9.14 -2.78
CA ALA A 96 5.92 9.18 -3.93
C ALA A 96 5.22 8.62 -5.17
N ALA A 97 4.43 7.57 -5.00
CA ALA A 97 3.67 6.98 -6.10
C ALA A 97 2.65 7.97 -6.66
N VAL A 98 1.93 8.69 -5.81
CA VAL A 98 0.96 9.69 -6.27
C VAL A 98 1.65 10.80 -7.06
N ARG A 99 2.81 11.26 -6.59
CA ARG A 99 3.59 12.26 -7.33
C ARG A 99 4.05 11.74 -8.68
N ALA A 100 4.53 10.50 -8.73
CA ALA A 100 4.97 9.89 -9.97
C ALA A 100 3.80 9.73 -10.94
N MET A 101 2.64 9.33 -10.45
CA MET A 101 1.45 9.17 -11.28
C MET A 101 0.99 10.48 -11.92
N LYS A 102 1.18 11.59 -11.22
CA LYS A 102 0.80 12.91 -11.76
C LYS A 102 1.62 13.31 -12.96
N GLY A 103 2.77 12.70 -13.18
CA GLY A 103 3.61 12.94 -14.34
C GLY A 103 3.32 12.03 -15.51
N ILE A 104 2.29 11.19 -15.46
CA ILE A 104 1.97 10.27 -16.55
C ILE A 104 1.43 11.05 -17.75
N ASP A 105 2.04 10.79 -18.92
CA ASP A 105 1.50 11.28 -20.17
C ASP A 105 0.55 10.22 -20.74
N VAL A 106 -0.71 10.60 -20.93
CA VAL A 106 -1.72 9.71 -21.46
C VAL A 106 -1.99 10.06 -22.90
N THR A 107 -1.91 9.05 -23.77
CA THR A 107 -2.25 9.21 -25.18
C THR A 107 -3.63 8.60 -25.41
N LEU A 108 -4.54 9.39 -25.95
CA LEU A 108 -5.89 8.91 -26.24
C LEU A 108 -5.89 8.16 -27.58
N PRO A 109 -6.77 7.17 -27.74
CA PRO A 109 -7.71 6.66 -26.73
C PRO A 109 -7.02 5.78 -25.71
N VAL A 110 -7.63 5.64 -24.53
CA VAL A 110 -7.14 4.76 -23.48
C VAL A 110 -8.27 3.89 -23.01
N CYS A 111 -7.99 2.60 -22.81
CA CYS A 111 -8.99 1.63 -22.38
C CYS A 111 -8.76 1.24 -20.93
N VAL A 112 -9.87 0.88 -20.24
CA VAL A 112 -9.78 0.35 -18.89
C VAL A 112 -8.86 -0.87 -18.87
N GLY A 113 -7.96 -0.93 -17.89
CA GLY A 113 -6.98 -2.01 -17.77
C GLY A 113 -5.68 -1.76 -18.50
N GLU A 114 -5.62 -0.72 -19.32
CA GLU A 114 -4.39 -0.42 -20.05
C GLU A 114 -3.29 0.10 -19.12
N VAL A 115 -2.06 -0.38 -19.32
CA VAL A 115 -0.93 0.06 -18.51
C VAL A 115 -0.51 1.44 -18.95
N VAL A 116 -0.54 2.40 -18.03
CA VAL A 116 -0.14 3.79 -18.31
C VAL A 116 1.21 4.14 -17.70
N MET A 117 1.71 3.30 -16.80
CA MET A 117 3.06 3.41 -16.25
C MET A 117 3.54 2.00 -15.93
N VAL A 118 4.70 1.61 -16.43
CA VAL A 118 5.16 0.23 -16.34
C VAL A 118 5.59 -0.14 -14.91
N ASP A 119 6.16 0.83 -14.21
CA ASP A 119 6.73 0.56 -12.89
C ASP A 119 6.64 1.83 -12.04
N VAL A 120 5.89 1.77 -10.96
CA VAL A 120 5.74 2.91 -10.05
C VAL A 120 6.77 2.79 -8.93
N CYS A 121 7.64 3.80 -8.80
CA CYS A 121 8.62 3.91 -7.71
C CYS A 121 9.50 2.65 -7.56
N SER A 122 9.86 2.02 -8.66
CA SER A 122 10.74 0.84 -8.68
C SER A 122 10.18 -0.35 -7.88
N THR A 123 8.87 -0.42 -7.75
CA THR A 123 8.21 -1.52 -7.05
C THR A 123 7.98 -2.73 -7.96
N GLY A 124 8.12 -2.56 -9.27
CA GLY A 124 7.74 -3.56 -10.26
C GLY A 124 6.25 -3.62 -10.52
N ILE A 125 5.47 -2.76 -9.89
CA ILE A 125 4.01 -2.75 -10.01
C ILE A 125 3.60 -1.72 -11.05
N PRO A 126 2.83 -2.11 -12.08
CA PRO A 126 2.37 -1.14 -13.07
C PRO A 126 1.16 -0.35 -12.57
N VAL A 127 0.94 0.79 -13.19
CA VAL A 127 -0.25 1.61 -12.98
C VAL A 127 -1.17 1.40 -14.18
N ILE A 128 -2.43 1.13 -13.93
CA ILE A 128 -3.40 0.83 -14.98
C ILE A 128 -4.56 1.81 -14.93
N ALA A 129 -5.17 2.01 -16.10
CA ALA A 129 -6.37 2.84 -16.20
C ALA A 129 -7.57 2.10 -15.63
N THR A 130 -8.42 2.81 -14.89
CA THR A 130 -9.64 2.23 -14.33
C THR A 130 -10.89 2.69 -15.06
N LYS A 131 -10.72 3.48 -16.12
CA LYS A 131 -11.82 3.84 -16.99
C LYS A 131 -11.28 4.02 -18.40
N SER A 132 -12.18 4.06 -19.38
CA SER A 132 -11.81 4.30 -20.78
C SER A 132 -12.16 5.72 -21.17
N ILE A 133 -11.30 6.34 -21.99
CA ILE A 133 -11.56 7.64 -22.61
C ILE A 133 -11.29 7.47 -24.09
N PRO A 134 -12.31 7.74 -24.97
CA PRO A 134 -12.15 7.59 -26.40
C PRO A 134 -11.24 8.63 -27.05
#